data_7535c9481ee8b6257b035d9e209a1b4d
#
_entry.id   7535c9481ee8b6257b035d9e209a1b4d
#
_cell.length_a   1.000
_cell.length_b   1.000
_cell.length_c   1.000
_cell.angle_alpha   90.00
_cell.angle_beta   90.00
_cell.angle_gamma   90.00
#
_symmetry.space_group_name_H-M   'P 1'
#
loop_
_entity.id
_entity.type
_entity.pdbx_description
1 polymer ?
#
loop_
_entity_poly.entity_id
_entity_poly.type
_entity_poly.pdbx_seq_one_letter_code
_entity_poly.pdbx_strand_id
1 'polypeptide(L)'
;MTPSPSPSFTVRAVLWDMDGTLMDSQPFWDEAFIHHCQALGGDPRPELVARMTGASIRTARELIAASGATRSWDDPATQEVFEAIAHDVEASVSAAPPLLPGALRITSALAEVGLAQAIVSASPRKIVEKVASALGDVFAVLVTGDDGVGAKPDPRPYATAVERLDLSPEDCVVVEDSPTGAASARGNGIHVVQIGAQKHFPADPGLVVVPDLASITPHLLLWAQR
;
A
#
# COMPACT_ATOMS: atom_id res chain seq x y z
N MET A 1 -40.90 -23.40 8.65
CA MET A 1 -39.45 -23.14 8.73
C MET A 1 -39.22 -21.74 8.23
N THR A 2 -38.99 -20.79 9.12
CA THR A 2 -38.58 -19.45 8.76
C THR A 2 -37.13 -19.52 8.27
N PRO A 3 -36.78 -18.93 7.11
CA PRO A 3 -35.41 -18.90 6.68
C PRO A 3 -34.60 -18.14 7.74
N SER A 4 -33.48 -18.71 8.19
CA SER A 4 -32.51 -18.00 9.02
C SER A 4 -32.07 -16.74 8.24
N PRO A 5 -31.99 -15.58 8.89
CA PRO A 5 -31.46 -14.42 8.23
C PRO A 5 -30.02 -14.73 7.76
N SER A 6 -29.77 -14.55 6.47
CA SER A 6 -28.41 -14.58 5.94
C SER A 6 -27.57 -13.61 6.76
N PRO A 7 -26.35 -13.95 7.17
CA PRO A 7 -25.50 -13.03 7.88
C PRO A 7 -25.35 -11.78 7.01
N SER A 8 -25.82 -10.65 7.51
CA SER A 8 -25.61 -9.35 6.88
C SER A 8 -24.16 -8.96 7.17
N PHE A 9 -23.23 -9.36 6.30
CA PHE A 9 -21.87 -8.84 6.35
C PHE A 9 -21.93 -7.33 6.08
N THR A 10 -21.47 -6.56 7.04
CA THR A 10 -21.44 -5.11 6.93
C THR A 10 -19.99 -4.67 7.04
N VAL A 11 -19.42 -4.20 5.94
CA VAL A 11 -18.08 -3.59 5.97
C VAL A 11 -18.06 -2.48 7.02
N ARG A 12 -17.11 -2.54 7.93
CA ARG A 12 -16.88 -1.56 9.00
C ARG A 12 -15.58 -0.77 8.78
N ALA A 13 -14.65 -1.34 8.01
CA ALA A 13 -13.40 -0.68 7.69
C ALA A 13 -12.92 -0.92 6.25
N VAL A 14 -12.23 0.08 5.71
CA VAL A 14 -11.47 -0.03 4.46
C VAL A 14 -9.99 0.07 4.76
N LEU A 15 -9.23 -0.92 4.33
CA LEU A 15 -7.78 -0.97 4.46
C LEU A 15 -7.15 -0.65 3.10
N TRP A 16 -6.41 0.43 3.05
CA TRP A 16 -5.83 0.95 1.81
C TRP A 16 -4.37 0.55 1.70
N ASP A 17 -3.99 -0.04 0.59
CA ASP A 17 -2.63 0.12 0.12
C ASP A 17 -2.39 1.59 -0.26
N MET A 18 -1.12 2.01 -0.35
CA MET A 18 -0.78 3.40 -0.61
C MET A 18 -0.12 3.60 -1.99
N ASP A 19 0.99 2.92 -2.23
CA ASP A 19 1.85 3.15 -3.39
C ASP A 19 1.29 2.46 -4.64
N GLY A 20 0.73 3.21 -5.58
CA GLY A 20 -0.01 2.70 -6.74
C GLY A 20 -1.53 2.59 -6.50
N THR A 21 -1.99 2.82 -5.26
CA THR A 21 -3.40 2.75 -4.87
C THR A 21 -3.97 4.12 -4.51
N LEU A 22 -3.40 4.83 -3.54
CA LEU A 22 -3.81 6.19 -3.14
C LEU A 22 -2.98 7.27 -3.81
N MET A 23 -1.73 6.97 -4.13
CA MET A 23 -0.81 7.89 -4.81
C MET A 23 0.07 7.19 -5.84
N ASP A 24 0.56 7.92 -6.83
CA ASP A 24 1.58 7.49 -7.79
C ASP A 24 2.97 7.96 -7.32
N SER A 25 3.56 7.20 -6.40
CA SER A 25 4.89 7.50 -5.85
C SER A 25 6.04 6.92 -6.69
N GLN A 26 5.74 6.04 -7.62
CA GLN A 26 6.75 5.30 -8.39
C GLN A 26 7.82 6.19 -9.02
N PRO A 27 7.47 7.30 -9.71
CA PRO A 27 8.48 8.16 -10.32
C PRO A 27 9.48 8.73 -9.31
N PHE A 28 9.06 9.04 -8.09
CA PHE A 28 9.93 9.59 -7.05
C PHE A 28 10.90 8.54 -6.51
N TRP A 29 10.40 7.31 -6.28
CA TRP A 29 11.24 6.20 -5.86
C TRP A 29 12.28 5.86 -6.91
N ASP A 30 11.89 5.81 -8.19
CA ASP A 30 12.77 5.51 -9.32
C ASP A 30 13.87 6.56 -9.47
N GLU A 31 13.50 7.85 -9.46
CA GLU A 31 14.43 8.97 -9.60
C GLU A 31 15.45 8.99 -8.45
N ALA A 32 14.98 8.91 -7.21
CA ALA A 32 15.86 8.92 -6.04
C ALA A 32 16.79 7.70 -6.00
N PHE A 33 16.27 6.49 -6.31
CA PHE A 33 17.09 5.27 -6.39
C PHE A 33 18.20 5.40 -7.44
N ILE A 34 17.85 5.85 -8.66
CA ILE A 34 18.82 6.05 -9.74
C ILE A 34 19.89 7.07 -9.31
N HIS A 35 19.45 8.23 -8.79
CA HIS A 35 20.34 9.32 -8.38
C HIS A 35 21.37 8.85 -7.34
N HIS A 36 20.90 8.29 -6.23
CA HIS A 36 21.79 7.93 -5.11
C HIS A 36 22.70 6.73 -5.46
N CYS A 37 22.22 5.74 -6.21
CA CYS A 37 23.05 4.63 -6.63
C CYS A 37 24.16 5.09 -7.60
N GLN A 38 23.83 5.91 -8.58
CA GLN A 38 24.83 6.45 -9.53
C GLN A 38 25.88 7.34 -8.87
N ALA A 39 25.47 8.16 -7.89
CA ALA A 39 26.38 9.01 -7.13
C ALA A 39 27.48 8.22 -6.40
N LEU A 40 27.22 6.96 -6.09
CA LEU A 40 28.16 6.03 -5.44
C LEU A 40 28.85 5.07 -6.44
N GLY A 41 28.70 5.31 -7.74
CA GLY A 41 29.30 4.48 -8.79
C GLY A 41 28.57 3.16 -9.04
N GLY A 42 27.35 2.99 -8.53
CA GLY A 42 26.49 1.87 -8.82
C GLY A 42 25.85 1.96 -10.21
N ASP A 43 25.34 0.82 -10.70
CA ASP A 43 24.60 0.69 -11.96
C ASP A 43 23.12 0.29 -11.68
N PRO A 44 22.22 1.26 -11.46
CA PRO A 44 20.80 1.03 -11.26
C PRO A 44 20.11 0.68 -12.59
N ARG A 45 20.37 -0.53 -13.09
CA ARG A 45 19.80 -1.04 -14.35
C ARG A 45 18.27 -1.02 -14.32
N PRO A 46 17.60 -0.93 -15.48
CA PRO A 46 16.14 -0.87 -15.57
C PRO A 46 15.42 -2.00 -14.82
N GLU A 47 16.02 -3.21 -14.78
CA GLU A 47 15.45 -4.36 -14.08
C GLU A 47 15.46 -4.18 -12.55
N LEU A 48 16.43 -3.45 -12.01
CA LEU A 48 16.48 -3.11 -10.58
C LEU A 48 15.47 -2.00 -10.26
N VAL A 49 15.43 -0.97 -11.10
CA VAL A 49 14.47 0.14 -10.97
C VAL A 49 13.04 -0.39 -10.98
N ALA A 50 12.67 -1.25 -11.94
CA ALA A 50 11.34 -1.83 -12.04
C ALA A 50 10.92 -2.66 -10.79
N ARG A 51 11.88 -3.11 -9.99
CA ARG A 51 11.66 -3.87 -8.76
C ARG A 51 11.53 -2.99 -7.52
N MET A 52 11.75 -1.68 -7.64
CA MET A 52 11.51 -0.72 -6.54
C MET A 52 10.02 -0.54 -6.26
N THR A 53 9.15 -0.77 -7.25
CA THR A 53 7.69 -0.66 -7.09
C THR A 53 7.17 -1.58 -5.99
N GLY A 54 6.59 -1.00 -4.95
CA GLY A 54 6.05 -1.74 -3.82
C GLY A 54 7.09 -2.53 -3.02
N ALA A 55 8.39 -2.23 -3.19
CA ALA A 55 9.46 -2.90 -2.48
C ALA A 55 9.37 -2.65 -0.97
N SER A 56 9.59 -3.69 -0.17
CA SER A 56 9.84 -3.51 1.26
C SER A 56 11.16 -2.79 1.49
N ILE A 57 11.33 -2.18 2.67
CA ILE A 57 12.61 -1.55 3.08
C ILE A 57 13.78 -2.52 2.88
N ARG A 58 13.61 -3.79 3.26
CA ARG A 58 14.63 -4.82 3.04
C ARG A 58 14.92 -5.02 1.55
N THR A 59 13.88 -5.18 0.73
CA THR A 59 14.03 -5.37 -0.72
C THR A 59 14.71 -4.17 -1.36
N ALA A 60 14.33 -2.94 -0.98
CA ALA A 60 14.97 -1.72 -1.47
C ALA A 60 16.49 -1.72 -1.16
N ARG A 61 16.87 -2.11 0.05
CA ARG A 61 18.29 -2.25 0.43
C ARG A 61 19.01 -3.35 -0.35
N GLU A 62 18.36 -4.47 -0.63
CA GLU A 62 18.90 -5.52 -1.51
C GLU A 62 19.13 -5.00 -2.93
N LEU A 63 18.24 -4.15 -3.45
CA LEU A 63 18.38 -3.52 -4.78
C LEU A 63 19.51 -2.48 -4.83
N ILE A 64 19.68 -1.69 -3.77
CA ILE A 64 20.82 -0.75 -3.62
C ILE A 64 22.13 -1.53 -3.70
N ALA A 65 22.27 -2.61 -2.93
CA ALA A 65 23.47 -3.44 -2.96
C ALA A 65 23.65 -4.12 -4.34
N ALA A 66 22.59 -4.62 -4.96
CA ALA A 66 22.62 -5.25 -6.28
C ALA A 66 23.03 -4.28 -7.42
N SER A 67 22.82 -2.97 -7.24
CA SER A 67 23.33 -1.96 -8.17
C SER A 67 24.85 -1.79 -8.11
N GLY A 68 25.52 -2.30 -7.06
CA GLY A 68 26.93 -2.12 -6.80
C GLY A 68 27.28 -0.82 -6.07
N ALA A 69 26.27 -0.01 -5.67
CA ALA A 69 26.49 1.22 -4.89
C ALA A 69 27.04 0.92 -3.49
N THR A 70 26.70 -0.23 -2.92
CA THR A 70 27.15 -0.71 -1.62
C THR A 70 27.51 -2.19 -1.65
N ARG A 71 28.09 -2.74 -0.58
CA ARG A 71 28.61 -4.12 -0.56
C ARG A 71 27.54 -5.18 -0.36
N SER A 72 26.59 -4.93 0.55
CA SER A 72 25.53 -5.87 0.90
C SER A 72 24.32 -5.11 1.48
N TRP A 73 23.17 -5.77 1.52
CA TRP A 73 21.92 -5.16 2.02
C TRP A 73 21.98 -4.81 3.52
N ASP A 74 22.81 -5.48 4.31
CA ASP A 74 23.00 -5.28 5.77
C ASP A 74 24.19 -4.36 6.10
N ASP A 75 24.91 -3.87 5.09
CA ASP A 75 25.95 -2.86 5.27
C ASP A 75 25.33 -1.56 5.84
N PRO A 76 25.91 -0.94 6.88
CA PRO A 76 25.47 0.36 7.37
C PRO A 76 25.37 1.44 6.28
N ALA A 77 26.30 1.44 5.31
CA ALA A 77 26.25 2.36 4.17
C ALA A 77 24.98 2.17 3.32
N THR A 78 24.44 0.94 3.22
CA THR A 78 23.20 0.68 2.49
C THR A 78 21.99 1.26 3.23
N GLN A 79 22.01 1.24 4.56
CA GLN A 79 20.99 1.92 5.36
C GLN A 79 21.03 3.43 5.13
N GLU A 80 22.22 4.04 5.15
CA GLU A 80 22.37 5.48 4.90
C GLU A 80 21.88 5.89 3.50
N VAL A 81 22.18 5.09 2.47
CA VAL A 81 21.69 5.32 1.10
C VAL A 81 20.18 5.20 1.04
N PHE A 82 19.59 4.18 1.67
CA PHE A 82 18.14 4.03 1.73
C PHE A 82 17.47 5.21 2.44
N GLU A 83 18.03 5.69 3.54
CA GLU A 83 17.52 6.86 4.28
C GLU A 83 17.60 8.14 3.43
N ALA A 84 18.66 8.31 2.64
CA ALA A 84 18.78 9.44 1.71
C ALA A 84 17.71 9.36 0.59
N ILE A 85 17.51 8.19 0.01
CA ILE A 85 16.44 7.95 -0.98
C ILE A 85 15.07 8.27 -0.36
N ALA A 86 14.78 7.72 0.82
CA ALA A 86 13.50 7.94 1.50
C ALA A 86 13.28 9.41 1.86
N HIS A 87 14.35 10.15 2.21
CA HIS A 87 14.29 11.59 2.48
C HIS A 87 13.90 12.39 1.22
N ASP A 88 14.49 12.07 0.07
CA ASP A 88 14.16 12.76 -1.19
C ASP A 88 12.73 12.48 -1.64
N VAL A 89 12.27 11.22 -1.47
CA VAL A 89 10.86 10.86 -1.71
C VAL A 89 9.93 11.60 -0.74
N GLU A 90 10.26 11.67 0.56
CA GLU A 90 9.49 12.42 1.55
C GLU A 90 9.39 13.90 1.16
N ALA A 91 10.50 14.52 0.75
CA ALA A 91 10.53 15.91 0.32
C ALA A 91 9.63 16.14 -0.91
N SER A 92 9.68 15.26 -1.90
CA SER A 92 8.86 15.33 -3.11
C SER A 92 7.39 15.18 -2.80
N VAL A 93 7.01 14.19 -1.98
CA VAL A 93 5.63 13.98 -1.53
C VAL A 93 5.12 15.16 -0.68
N SER A 94 5.98 15.75 0.16
CA SER A 94 5.59 16.90 0.99
C SER A 94 5.34 18.17 0.17
N ALA A 95 6.07 18.35 -0.93
CA ALA A 95 5.91 19.50 -1.81
C ALA A 95 4.59 19.43 -2.62
N ALA A 96 4.27 18.26 -3.16
CA ALA A 96 3.07 18.01 -3.94
C ALA A 96 2.73 16.50 -3.92
N PRO A 97 1.88 16.04 -3.00
CA PRO A 97 1.50 14.63 -2.95
C PRO A 97 0.86 14.20 -4.27
N PRO A 98 1.41 13.17 -4.94
CA PRO A 98 0.92 12.71 -6.25
C PRO A 98 -0.32 11.81 -6.07
N LEU A 99 -1.37 12.34 -5.47
CA LEU A 99 -2.59 11.58 -5.21
C LEU A 99 -3.23 11.10 -6.51
N LEU A 100 -3.62 9.84 -6.54
CA LEU A 100 -4.36 9.28 -7.67
C LEU A 100 -5.76 9.90 -7.79
N PRO A 101 -6.28 10.05 -9.03
CA PRO A 101 -7.62 10.58 -9.24
C PRO A 101 -8.67 9.79 -8.44
N GLY A 102 -9.42 10.49 -7.61
CA GLY A 102 -10.46 9.90 -6.76
C GLY A 102 -10.02 9.56 -5.33
N ALA A 103 -8.73 9.59 -4.98
CA ALA A 103 -8.25 9.25 -3.65
C ALA A 103 -8.92 10.11 -2.55
N LEU A 104 -8.78 11.43 -2.63
CA LEU A 104 -9.40 12.34 -1.65
C LEU A 104 -10.93 12.20 -1.63
N ARG A 105 -11.57 12.06 -2.79
CA ARG A 105 -13.03 11.92 -2.88
C ARG A 105 -13.53 10.69 -2.15
N ILE A 106 -12.90 9.52 -2.38
CA ILE A 106 -13.39 8.27 -1.80
C ILE A 106 -13.08 8.18 -0.31
N THR A 107 -11.89 8.58 0.13
CA THR A 107 -11.52 8.54 1.55
C THR A 107 -12.39 9.50 2.37
N SER A 108 -12.68 10.71 1.87
CA SER A 108 -13.60 11.65 2.52
C SER A 108 -15.04 11.11 2.58
N ALA A 109 -15.54 10.55 1.47
CA ALA A 109 -16.91 10.00 1.43
C ALA A 109 -17.10 8.82 2.40
N LEU A 110 -16.06 8.01 2.62
CA LEU A 110 -16.10 6.91 3.59
C LEU A 110 -16.05 7.43 5.03
N ALA A 111 -15.28 8.48 5.29
CA ALA A 111 -15.24 9.13 6.59
C ALA A 111 -16.60 9.76 6.94
N GLU A 112 -17.28 10.42 5.98
CA GLU A 112 -18.61 11.01 6.16
C GLU A 112 -19.68 9.98 6.54
N VAL A 113 -19.56 8.73 6.07
CA VAL A 113 -20.48 7.65 6.44
C VAL A 113 -20.00 6.85 7.67
N GLY A 114 -18.92 7.28 8.32
CA GLY A 114 -18.43 6.71 9.58
C GLY A 114 -17.68 5.39 9.44
N LEU A 115 -17.20 5.02 8.24
CA LEU A 115 -16.36 3.86 8.04
C LEU A 115 -14.94 4.11 8.53
N ALA A 116 -14.41 3.20 9.34
CA ALA A 116 -13.01 3.25 9.75
C ALA A 116 -12.09 3.04 8.54
N GLN A 117 -10.92 3.68 8.56
CA GLN A 117 -9.95 3.57 7.48
C GLN A 117 -8.54 3.34 8.04
N ALA A 118 -7.75 2.53 7.35
CA ALA A 118 -6.35 2.34 7.66
C ALA A 118 -5.51 2.39 6.38
N ILE A 119 -4.26 2.88 6.48
CA ILE A 119 -3.25 2.71 5.43
C ILE A 119 -2.33 1.56 5.82
N VAL A 120 -2.02 0.67 4.86
CA VAL A 120 -1.09 -0.46 5.01
C VAL A 120 -0.08 -0.41 3.88
N SER A 121 1.11 0.12 4.13
CA SER A 121 2.15 0.36 3.14
C SER A 121 3.50 -0.21 3.57
N ALA A 122 4.34 -0.57 2.59
CA ALA A 122 5.74 -0.90 2.81
C ALA A 122 6.64 0.34 2.98
N SER A 123 6.13 1.52 2.70
CA SER A 123 6.85 2.80 2.76
C SER A 123 7.15 3.22 4.21
N PRO A 124 8.22 4.03 4.42
CA PRO A 124 8.55 4.61 5.71
C PRO A 124 7.40 5.45 6.28
N ARG A 125 7.28 5.43 7.61
CA ARG A 125 6.21 6.11 8.36
C ARG A 125 6.04 7.58 7.99
N LYS A 126 7.14 8.33 7.87
CA LYS A 126 7.08 9.75 7.54
C LYS A 126 6.39 10.03 6.20
N ILE A 127 6.60 9.17 5.18
CA ILE A 127 5.94 9.31 3.88
C ILE A 127 4.44 8.99 4.03
N VAL A 128 4.10 7.91 4.74
CA VAL A 128 2.70 7.51 4.99
C VAL A 128 1.93 8.60 5.71
N GLU A 129 2.52 9.23 6.74
CA GLU A 129 1.91 10.34 7.49
C GLU A 129 1.65 11.57 6.60
N LYS A 130 2.57 11.89 5.66
CA LYS A 130 2.35 12.99 4.70
C LYS A 130 1.17 12.73 3.78
N VAL A 131 1.05 11.50 3.29
CA VAL A 131 -0.08 11.10 2.44
C VAL A 131 -1.39 11.12 3.24
N ALA A 132 -1.39 10.56 4.46
CA ALA A 132 -2.55 10.57 5.34
C ALA A 132 -3.05 12.01 5.59
N SER A 133 -2.13 12.93 5.89
CA SER A 133 -2.46 14.34 6.10
C SER A 133 -3.01 15.01 4.83
N ALA A 134 -2.42 14.73 3.65
CA ALA A 134 -2.93 15.23 2.37
C ALA A 134 -4.34 14.72 2.04
N LEU A 135 -4.72 13.56 2.58
CA LEU A 135 -6.05 12.96 2.46
C LEU A 135 -7.02 13.36 3.60
N GLY A 136 -6.63 14.32 4.47
CA GLY A 136 -7.49 14.89 5.49
C GLY A 136 -7.47 14.17 6.85
N ASP A 137 -6.43 13.40 7.14
CA ASP A 137 -6.23 12.70 8.42
C ASP A 137 -7.42 11.80 8.83
N VAL A 138 -8.06 11.16 7.85
CA VAL A 138 -9.26 10.32 8.06
C VAL A 138 -8.94 8.86 8.43
N PHE A 139 -7.66 8.55 8.62
CA PHE A 139 -7.19 7.19 8.91
C PHE A 139 -6.99 6.97 10.41
N ALA A 140 -7.69 5.98 10.95
CA ALA A 140 -7.56 5.60 12.36
C ALA A 140 -6.27 4.81 12.64
N VAL A 141 -5.73 4.10 11.63
CA VAL A 141 -4.55 3.25 11.76
C VAL A 141 -3.62 3.45 10.57
N LEU A 142 -2.31 3.51 10.85
CA LEU A 142 -1.25 3.45 9.85
C LEU A 142 -0.35 2.25 10.18
N VAL A 143 -0.20 1.32 9.22
CA VAL A 143 0.78 0.24 9.25
C VAL A 143 1.81 0.52 8.17
N THR A 144 3.07 0.61 8.55
CA THR A 144 4.15 1.14 7.71
C THR A 144 5.33 0.18 7.66
N GLY A 145 6.27 0.41 6.75
CA GLY A 145 7.51 -0.37 6.66
C GLY A 145 8.33 -0.38 7.95
N ASP A 146 8.20 0.65 8.79
CA ASP A 146 8.93 0.77 10.05
C ASP A 146 8.33 -0.05 11.20
N ASP A 147 7.10 -0.56 11.06
CA ASP A 147 6.43 -1.32 12.13
C ASP A 147 7.02 -2.72 12.36
N GLY A 148 7.86 -3.22 11.44
CA GLY A 148 8.53 -4.51 11.60
C GLY A 148 7.61 -5.73 11.54
N VAL A 149 6.39 -5.57 11.03
CA VAL A 149 5.36 -6.61 10.98
C VAL A 149 5.46 -7.54 9.77
N GLY A 150 6.53 -7.42 8.99
CA GLY A 150 6.73 -8.16 7.75
C GLY A 150 6.34 -7.33 6.53
N ALA A 151 6.46 -7.95 5.35
CA ALA A 151 6.18 -7.29 4.07
C ALA A 151 5.24 -8.16 3.23
N LYS A 152 4.33 -7.54 2.49
CA LYS A 152 3.48 -8.20 1.50
C LYS A 152 4.34 -9.09 0.57
N PRO A 153 3.98 -10.36 0.28
CA PRO A 153 2.68 -10.98 0.47
C PRO A 153 2.44 -11.63 1.84
N ASP A 154 3.31 -11.42 2.85
CA ASP A 154 3.05 -11.89 4.20
C ASP A 154 1.69 -11.32 4.69
N PRO A 155 0.82 -12.12 5.31
CA PRO A 155 -0.48 -11.66 5.77
C PRO A 155 -0.42 -10.67 6.96
N ARG A 156 0.68 -10.64 7.71
CA ARG A 156 0.82 -9.86 8.95
C ARG A 156 0.55 -8.36 8.82
N PRO A 157 0.96 -7.64 7.75
CA PRO A 157 0.66 -6.21 7.64
C PRO A 157 -0.83 -5.90 7.71
N TYR A 158 -1.67 -6.62 6.95
CA TYR A 158 -3.12 -6.45 7.00
C TYR A 158 -3.74 -6.99 8.28
N ALA A 159 -3.25 -8.13 8.82
CA ALA A 159 -3.68 -8.63 10.12
C ALA A 159 -3.45 -7.59 11.23
N THR A 160 -2.31 -6.93 11.23
CA THR A 160 -1.98 -5.85 12.19
C THR A 160 -2.94 -4.67 12.08
N ALA A 161 -3.35 -4.29 10.86
CA ALA A 161 -4.31 -3.22 10.68
C ALA A 161 -5.69 -3.59 11.23
N VAL A 162 -6.16 -4.81 10.98
CA VAL A 162 -7.41 -5.36 11.50
C VAL A 162 -7.39 -5.39 13.03
N GLU A 163 -6.31 -5.91 13.62
CA GLU A 163 -6.12 -5.96 15.07
C GLU A 163 -6.14 -4.56 15.72
N ARG A 164 -5.40 -3.60 15.14
CA ARG A 164 -5.35 -2.22 15.65
C ARG A 164 -6.68 -1.46 15.53
N LEU A 165 -7.56 -1.90 14.61
CA LEU A 165 -8.92 -1.37 14.47
C LEU A 165 -9.92 -2.05 15.41
N ASP A 166 -9.53 -3.09 16.14
CA ASP A 166 -10.40 -3.94 16.98
C ASP A 166 -11.58 -4.50 16.16
N LEU A 167 -11.27 -5.07 15.00
CA LEU A 167 -12.22 -5.65 14.06
C LEU A 167 -11.85 -7.09 13.71
N SER A 168 -12.75 -7.76 12.97
CA SER A 168 -12.49 -9.06 12.36
C SER A 168 -12.20 -8.91 10.86
N PRO A 169 -11.46 -9.84 10.23
CA PRO A 169 -11.18 -9.79 8.79
C PRO A 169 -12.43 -9.65 7.92
N GLU A 170 -13.53 -10.31 8.30
CA GLU A 170 -14.83 -10.22 7.62
C GLU A 170 -15.51 -8.85 7.72
N ASP A 171 -15.12 -8.01 8.67
CA ASP A 171 -15.59 -6.62 8.78
C ASP A 171 -14.85 -5.67 7.83
N CYS A 172 -13.80 -6.14 7.16
CA CYS A 172 -12.88 -5.32 6.40
C CYS A 172 -12.92 -5.61 4.91
N VAL A 173 -12.60 -4.59 4.11
CA VAL A 173 -12.28 -4.71 2.69
C VAL A 173 -10.94 -4.04 2.43
N VAL A 174 -10.09 -4.66 1.60
CA VAL A 174 -8.82 -4.10 1.17
C VAL A 174 -8.98 -3.51 -0.23
N VAL A 175 -8.37 -2.34 -0.47
CA VAL A 175 -8.18 -1.78 -1.81
C VAL A 175 -6.69 -1.83 -2.13
N GLU A 176 -6.35 -2.45 -3.26
CA GLU A 176 -4.96 -2.78 -3.65
C GLU A 176 -4.78 -2.72 -5.17
N ASP A 177 -3.52 -2.46 -5.60
CA ASP A 177 -3.15 -2.47 -7.02
C ASP A 177 -2.22 -3.63 -7.41
N SER A 178 -1.65 -4.32 -6.43
CA SER A 178 -0.58 -5.31 -6.62
C SER A 178 -0.99 -6.75 -6.31
N PRO A 179 -0.43 -7.75 -7.03
CA PRO A 179 -0.64 -9.17 -6.71
C PRO A 179 -0.15 -9.56 -5.32
N THR A 180 0.95 -8.98 -4.89
CA THR A 180 1.57 -9.27 -3.59
C THR A 180 0.72 -8.74 -2.44
N GLY A 181 0.15 -7.54 -2.60
CA GLY A 181 -0.75 -6.97 -1.62
C GLY A 181 -2.09 -7.69 -1.56
N ALA A 182 -2.68 -8.02 -2.71
CA ALA A 182 -3.88 -8.83 -2.76
C ALA A 182 -3.68 -10.21 -2.09
N ALA A 183 -2.53 -10.87 -2.32
CA ALA A 183 -2.20 -12.12 -1.65
C ALA A 183 -2.06 -11.96 -0.12
N SER A 184 -1.47 -10.86 0.34
CA SER A 184 -1.35 -10.52 1.77
C SER A 184 -2.72 -10.38 2.44
N ALA A 185 -3.64 -9.64 1.83
CA ALA A 185 -5.01 -9.47 2.32
C ALA A 185 -5.78 -10.80 2.33
N ARG A 186 -5.71 -11.54 1.22
CA ARG A 186 -6.38 -12.83 1.04
C ARG A 186 -5.88 -13.89 2.04
N GLY A 187 -4.60 -13.85 2.41
CA GLY A 187 -4.02 -14.71 3.44
C GLY A 187 -4.70 -14.57 4.81
N ASN A 188 -5.41 -13.48 5.05
CA ASN A 188 -6.24 -13.25 6.23
C ASN A 188 -7.73 -13.50 6.00
N GLY A 189 -8.15 -13.93 4.80
CA GLY A 189 -9.56 -14.08 4.45
C GLY A 189 -10.28 -12.74 4.17
N ILE A 190 -9.56 -11.63 4.01
CA ILE A 190 -10.14 -10.32 3.72
C ILE A 190 -10.51 -10.23 2.24
N HIS A 191 -11.67 -9.65 1.94
CA HIS A 191 -12.07 -9.34 0.58
C HIS A 191 -11.22 -8.22 -0.01
N VAL A 192 -10.93 -8.31 -1.32
CA VAL A 192 -10.06 -7.35 -2.01
C VAL A 192 -10.79 -6.72 -3.18
N VAL A 193 -10.78 -5.41 -3.23
CA VAL A 193 -11.07 -4.62 -4.43
C VAL A 193 -9.74 -4.23 -5.02
N GLN A 194 -9.43 -4.79 -6.18
CA GLN A 194 -8.21 -4.51 -6.90
C GLN A 194 -8.43 -3.44 -7.94
N ILE A 195 -7.56 -2.44 -7.94
CA ILE A 195 -7.52 -1.41 -8.99
C ILE A 195 -6.48 -1.76 -10.05
N GLY A 196 -6.75 -1.36 -11.30
CA GLY A 196 -5.85 -1.61 -12.43
C GLY A 196 -6.12 -2.92 -13.17
N ALA A 197 -6.90 -2.85 -14.23
CA ALA A 197 -7.37 -3.99 -15.04
C ALA A 197 -6.27 -4.76 -15.80
N GLN A 198 -5.01 -4.32 -15.76
CA GLN A 198 -3.92 -4.91 -16.56
C GLN A 198 -3.15 -6.03 -15.87
N LYS A 199 -3.35 -6.24 -14.58
CA LYS A 199 -2.68 -7.31 -13.83
C LYS A 199 -3.65 -8.49 -13.74
N HIS A 200 -3.38 -9.56 -14.52
CA HIS A 200 -4.17 -10.79 -14.48
C HIS A 200 -4.06 -11.46 -13.10
N PHE A 201 -5.18 -11.47 -12.37
CA PHE A 201 -5.36 -12.33 -11.22
C PHE A 201 -6.24 -13.52 -11.57
N PRO A 202 -5.99 -14.71 -11.03
CA PRO A 202 -6.93 -15.80 -11.17
C PRO A 202 -8.28 -15.37 -10.58
N ALA A 203 -9.38 -15.73 -11.25
CA ALA A 203 -10.71 -15.46 -10.75
C ALA A 203 -10.85 -16.07 -9.35
N ASP A 204 -11.13 -15.23 -8.36
CA ASP A 204 -11.28 -15.59 -6.96
C ASP A 204 -12.59 -14.97 -6.44
N PRO A 205 -13.50 -15.74 -5.79
CA PRO A 205 -14.77 -15.24 -5.28
C PRO A 205 -14.67 -14.02 -4.34
N GLY A 206 -13.50 -13.80 -3.72
CA GLY A 206 -13.29 -12.64 -2.83
C GLY A 206 -12.49 -11.51 -3.47
N LEU A 207 -12.37 -11.48 -4.80
CA LEU A 207 -11.63 -10.47 -5.54
C LEU A 207 -12.56 -9.76 -6.53
N VAL A 208 -12.72 -8.46 -6.35
CA VAL A 208 -13.40 -7.56 -7.30
C VAL A 208 -12.34 -6.73 -8.01
N VAL A 209 -12.36 -6.69 -9.34
CA VAL A 209 -11.40 -5.91 -10.13
C VAL A 209 -12.11 -4.70 -10.73
N VAL A 210 -11.53 -3.51 -10.53
CA VAL A 210 -12.02 -2.25 -11.10
C VAL A 210 -10.91 -1.57 -11.92
N PRO A 211 -11.28 -0.73 -12.92
CA PRO A 211 -10.26 -0.12 -13.79
C PRO A 211 -9.28 0.77 -13.04
N ASP A 212 -9.78 1.58 -12.12
CA ASP A 212 -9.02 2.59 -11.41
C ASP A 212 -9.70 2.97 -10.08
N LEU A 213 -9.00 3.78 -9.27
CA LEU A 213 -9.51 4.27 -8.00
C LEU A 213 -10.73 5.20 -8.17
N ALA A 214 -10.80 5.95 -9.27
CA ALA A 214 -11.91 6.86 -9.52
C ALA A 214 -13.25 6.12 -9.74
N SER A 215 -13.19 4.86 -10.14
CA SER A 215 -14.34 3.97 -10.30
C SER A 215 -14.90 3.45 -8.98
N ILE A 216 -14.18 3.60 -7.86
CA ILE A 216 -14.62 3.12 -6.56
C ILE A 216 -15.65 4.08 -5.95
N THR A 217 -16.72 3.49 -5.45
CA THR A 217 -17.76 4.17 -4.68
C THR A 217 -17.94 3.50 -3.32
N PRO A 218 -18.47 4.22 -2.30
CA PRO A 218 -18.80 3.57 -1.03
C PRO A 218 -19.72 2.34 -1.20
N HIS A 219 -20.69 2.42 -2.12
CA HIS A 219 -21.60 1.31 -2.40
C HIS A 219 -20.87 0.06 -2.93
N LEU A 220 -19.88 0.23 -3.82
CA LEU A 220 -19.07 -0.87 -4.33
C LEU A 220 -18.33 -1.59 -3.21
N LEU A 221 -17.69 -0.83 -2.30
CA LEU A 221 -16.94 -1.39 -1.18
C LEU A 221 -17.85 -2.13 -0.19
N LEU A 222 -19.04 -1.59 0.08
CA LEU A 222 -20.04 -2.23 0.94
C LEU A 222 -20.65 -3.50 0.30
N TRP A 223 -20.59 -3.62 -1.03
CA TRP A 223 -21.16 -4.76 -1.76
C TRP A 223 -20.12 -5.85 -2.09
N ALA A 224 -18.83 -5.54 -2.04
CA ALA A 224 -17.74 -6.46 -2.39
C ALA A 224 -17.65 -7.73 -1.52
N GLN A 225 -18.45 -7.81 -0.46
CA GLN A 225 -18.55 -8.98 0.44
C GLN A 225 -19.75 -9.90 0.13
N ARG A 226 -20.52 -9.65 -0.91
CA ARG A 226 -21.66 -10.48 -1.30
C ARG A 226 -21.27 -11.44 -2.41
#